data_573e173b419f6151073285204c94eabc
#
_entry.id   573e173b419f6151073285204c94eabc
#
_cell.length_a   1.000
_cell.length_b   1.000
_cell.length_c   1.000
_cell.angle_alpha   90.00
_cell.angle_beta   90.00
_cell.angle_gamma   90.00
#
_symmetry.space_group_name_H-M   'P 1'
#
loop_
_entity.id
_entity.type
_entity.pdbx_description
1 polymer ?
#
loop_
_entity_poly.entity_id
_entity_poly.type
_entity_poly.pdbx_seq_one_letter_code
_entity_poly.pdbx_strand_id
1 'polypeptide(L)'
;QYNLQITNHDFITFNSNKKYDLIVANPPYAKLLENGKRASKNHNLIKDFIEKALSQLKPNGYLLFITPDNWMSYADRNLLIEIITSLQIIHLDIHNAKKYFKKIGSSFTWYIIQNCAFYKDINVSGIWKKKEYVSSVISKQRKYIPLLYNQMVQNILSKTIDNTTLPKFEVKTSSDLHKYTKAEFIHHEKTEQFKYKLIHTPSQTVYSSRPHKFQEGYKIFISTTFYF
;
A
#
# COMPACT_ATOMS: atom_id res chain seq x y z
N GLN A 1 -18.68 36.39 2.66
CA GLN A 1 -18.19 36.01 1.31
C GLN A 1 -16.75 35.59 1.44
N TYR A 2 -16.41 34.39 0.99
CA TYR A 2 -15.02 33.96 0.94
C TYR A 2 -14.40 34.45 -0.36
N ASN A 3 -13.22 35.04 -0.29
CA ASN A 3 -12.47 35.47 -1.47
C ASN A 3 -11.69 34.30 -2.03
N LEU A 4 -12.29 33.60 -3.00
CA LEU A 4 -11.68 32.42 -3.63
C LEU A 4 -10.66 32.87 -4.69
N GLN A 5 -9.38 32.49 -4.50
CA GLN A 5 -8.34 32.71 -5.49
C GLN A 5 -8.11 31.42 -6.26
N ILE A 6 -8.41 31.41 -7.54
CA ILE A 6 -8.19 30.26 -8.43
C ILE A 6 -7.00 30.56 -9.33
N THR A 7 -6.02 29.65 -9.36
CA THR A 7 -4.88 29.73 -10.27
C THR A 7 -4.74 28.40 -11.01
N ASN A 8 -4.24 28.43 -12.24
CA ASN A 8 -3.99 27.23 -13.05
C ASN A 8 -2.48 27.04 -13.22
N HIS A 9 -1.90 26.15 -12.43
CA HIS A 9 -0.48 25.83 -12.46
C HIS A 9 -0.26 24.34 -12.22
N ASP A 10 0.84 23.80 -12.71
CA ASP A 10 1.33 22.50 -12.26
C ASP A 10 1.82 22.64 -10.82
N PHE A 11 1.13 21.99 -9.90
CA PHE A 11 1.42 22.09 -8.47
C PHE A 11 2.84 21.66 -8.11
N ILE A 12 3.40 20.66 -8.79
CA ILE A 12 4.74 20.13 -8.49
C ILE A 12 5.82 21.19 -8.81
N THR A 13 5.68 21.84 -9.96
CA THR A 13 6.65 22.83 -10.44
C THR A 13 6.37 24.25 -9.94
N PHE A 14 5.14 24.51 -9.48
CA PHE A 14 4.74 25.83 -8.99
C PHE A 14 5.52 26.23 -7.73
N ASN A 15 6.25 27.32 -7.81
CA ASN A 15 6.95 27.89 -6.68
C ASN A 15 6.18 29.06 -6.07
N SER A 16 5.84 28.90 -4.80
CA SER A 16 5.22 29.94 -3.99
C SER A 16 6.02 30.13 -2.71
N ASN A 17 6.28 31.37 -2.35
CA ASN A 17 6.84 31.72 -1.03
C ASN A 17 5.80 31.64 0.09
N LYS A 18 4.52 31.44 -0.27
CA LYS A 18 3.43 31.31 0.71
C LYS A 18 3.52 29.93 1.39
N LYS A 19 3.33 29.95 2.70
CA LYS A 19 3.13 28.75 3.51
C LYS A 19 1.68 28.68 3.97
N TYR A 20 1.13 27.48 3.99
CA TYR A 20 -0.28 27.23 4.25
C TYR A 20 -0.49 26.55 5.61
N ASP A 21 -1.61 26.87 6.26
CA ASP A 21 -2.02 26.19 7.48
C ASP A 21 -2.65 24.83 7.18
N LEU A 22 -3.30 24.71 6.02
CA LEU A 22 -3.96 23.49 5.56
C LEU A 22 -3.80 23.34 4.04
N ILE A 23 -3.42 22.13 3.63
CA ILE A 23 -3.45 21.71 2.22
C ILE A 23 -4.37 20.49 2.13
N VAL A 24 -5.33 20.55 1.20
CA VAL A 24 -6.28 19.46 0.93
C VAL A 24 -6.16 19.08 -0.53
N ALA A 25 -5.94 17.79 -0.83
CA ALA A 25 -5.84 17.34 -2.21
C ALA A 25 -6.29 15.88 -2.44
N ASN A 26 -6.77 15.67 -3.65
CA ASN A 26 -6.89 14.38 -4.30
C ASN A 26 -5.99 14.43 -5.55
N PRO A 27 -4.68 14.21 -5.42
CA PRO A 27 -3.73 14.41 -6.49
C PRO A 27 -3.89 13.34 -7.59
N PRO A 28 -3.44 13.59 -8.82
CA PRO A 28 -3.32 12.55 -9.82
C PRO A 28 -2.30 11.50 -9.39
N TYR A 29 -2.65 10.21 -9.50
CA TYR A 29 -1.82 9.10 -8.97
C TYR A 29 -0.77 8.60 -9.95
N ALA A 30 -0.94 8.86 -11.24
CA ALA A 30 -0.02 8.38 -12.28
C ALA A 30 0.21 9.46 -13.31
N LYS A 31 1.46 9.58 -13.76
CA LYS A 31 1.80 10.44 -14.89
C LYS A 31 1.11 9.92 -16.16
N LEU A 32 0.52 10.83 -16.92
CA LEU A 32 0.05 10.54 -18.26
C LEU A 32 1.19 10.76 -19.25
N LEU A 33 1.33 9.84 -20.21
CA LEU A 33 2.19 9.99 -21.36
C LEU A 33 1.49 10.89 -22.40
N GLU A 34 2.24 11.43 -23.34
CA GLU A 34 1.72 12.27 -24.45
C GLU A 34 0.59 11.60 -25.23
N ASN A 35 0.62 10.28 -25.34
CA ASN A 35 -0.43 9.47 -25.99
C ASN A 35 -1.67 9.21 -25.10
N GLY A 36 -1.80 9.87 -23.97
CA GLY A 36 -2.90 9.72 -23.01
C GLY A 36 -2.90 8.43 -22.19
N LYS A 37 -1.94 7.53 -22.42
CA LYS A 37 -1.81 6.32 -21.61
C LYS A 37 -1.11 6.62 -20.29
N ARG A 38 -1.47 5.86 -19.25
CA ARG A 38 -0.76 5.95 -17.97
C ARG A 38 0.68 5.47 -18.14
N ALA A 39 1.63 6.22 -17.61
CA ALA A 39 3.01 5.77 -17.48
C ALA A 39 3.06 4.46 -16.68
N SER A 40 4.15 3.70 -16.84
CA SER A 40 4.31 2.41 -16.15
C SER A 40 4.18 2.57 -14.63
N LYS A 41 3.90 1.47 -13.94
CA LYS A 41 3.63 1.41 -12.47
C LYS A 41 4.68 2.10 -11.58
N ASN A 42 5.86 2.40 -12.11
CA ASN A 42 6.97 3.02 -11.37
C ASN A 42 6.91 4.57 -11.33
N HIS A 43 6.00 5.20 -12.05
CA HIS A 43 5.82 6.65 -12.04
C HIS A 43 4.65 7.05 -11.14
N ASN A 44 4.85 6.91 -9.85
CA ASN A 44 3.90 7.31 -8.84
C ASN A 44 4.14 8.77 -8.47
N LEU A 45 3.25 9.65 -8.93
CA LEU A 45 3.30 11.08 -8.62
C LEU A 45 2.96 11.40 -7.17
N ILE A 46 2.42 10.46 -6.41
CA ILE A 46 1.93 10.71 -5.04
C ILE A 46 3.06 11.23 -4.15
N LYS A 47 4.26 10.63 -4.29
CA LYS A 47 5.44 11.07 -3.51
C LYS A 47 5.76 12.53 -3.78
N ASP A 48 5.87 12.91 -5.05
CA ASP A 48 6.21 14.27 -5.46
C ASP A 48 5.17 15.27 -4.94
N PHE A 49 3.87 14.91 -5.01
CA PHE A 49 2.79 15.73 -4.47
C PHE A 49 2.87 15.91 -2.96
N ILE A 50 3.18 14.83 -2.21
CA ILE A 50 3.29 14.89 -0.75
C ILE A 50 4.51 15.71 -0.33
N GLU A 51 5.67 15.45 -0.91
CA GLU A 51 6.90 16.20 -0.62
C GLU A 51 6.71 17.70 -0.93
N LYS A 52 6.12 18.01 -2.07
CA LYS A 52 5.80 19.39 -2.44
C LYS A 52 4.81 20.02 -1.46
N ALA A 53 3.74 19.32 -1.10
CA ALA A 53 2.75 19.83 -0.15
C ALA A 53 3.38 20.09 1.22
N LEU A 54 4.17 19.14 1.74
CA LEU A 54 4.88 19.30 3.01
C LEU A 54 5.83 20.51 2.98
N SER A 55 6.53 20.72 1.85
CA SER A 55 7.41 21.86 1.68
C SER A 55 6.67 23.20 1.72
N GLN A 56 5.38 23.23 1.44
CA GLN A 56 4.53 24.44 1.44
C GLN A 56 3.70 24.60 2.72
N LEU A 57 3.71 23.62 3.62
CA LEU A 57 3.04 23.76 4.91
C LEU A 57 3.86 24.60 5.89
N LYS A 58 3.15 25.32 6.73
CA LYS A 58 3.71 25.92 7.95
C LYS A 58 4.13 24.80 8.93
N PRO A 59 5.04 25.08 9.86
CA PRO A 59 5.20 24.23 11.05
C PRO A 59 3.83 24.04 11.73
N ASN A 60 3.49 22.83 12.13
CA ASN A 60 2.19 22.42 12.67
C ASN A 60 0.99 22.57 11.71
N GLY A 61 1.18 22.92 10.46
CA GLY A 61 0.14 22.91 9.44
C GLY A 61 -0.34 21.49 9.10
N TYR A 62 -1.49 21.39 8.46
CA TYR A 62 -2.17 20.12 8.20
C TYR A 62 -2.19 19.77 6.72
N LEU A 63 -1.99 18.51 6.41
CA LEU A 63 -2.14 17.90 5.10
C LEU A 63 -3.29 16.89 5.14
N LEU A 64 -4.31 17.07 4.32
CA LEU A 64 -5.39 16.09 4.11
C LEU A 64 -5.30 15.57 2.68
N PHE A 65 -4.94 14.31 2.54
CA PHE A 65 -4.83 13.65 1.24
C PHE A 65 -5.70 12.40 1.17
N ILE A 66 -6.19 12.12 -0.05
CA ILE A 66 -6.75 10.82 -0.42
C ILE A 66 -5.87 10.20 -1.50
N THR A 67 -5.43 8.96 -1.32
CA THR A 67 -4.52 8.26 -2.22
C THR A 67 -4.86 6.78 -2.30
N PRO A 68 -4.41 6.05 -3.34
CA PRO A 68 -4.39 4.59 -3.29
C PRO A 68 -3.57 4.10 -2.09
N ASP A 69 -3.93 2.93 -1.56
CA ASP A 69 -3.40 2.36 -0.31
C ASP A 69 -2.07 1.60 -0.45
N ASN A 70 -1.55 1.48 -1.66
CA ASN A 70 -0.33 0.71 -1.94
C ASN A 70 0.92 1.20 -1.17
N TRP A 71 0.94 2.44 -0.72
CA TRP A 71 2.02 2.99 0.09
C TRP A 71 2.09 2.37 1.50
N MET A 72 1.01 1.77 2.00
CA MET A 72 1.00 1.06 3.28
C MET A 72 1.70 -0.30 3.21
N SER A 73 2.00 -0.79 2.00
CA SER A 73 2.61 -2.09 1.78
C SER A 73 4.10 -2.08 2.05
N TYR A 74 4.60 -3.16 2.65
CA TYR A 74 6.04 -3.39 2.83
C TYR A 74 6.82 -3.42 1.50
N ALA A 75 6.14 -3.67 0.39
CA ALA A 75 6.71 -3.71 -0.95
C ALA A 75 6.72 -2.34 -1.67
N ASP A 76 6.29 -1.27 -1.00
CA ASP A 76 6.32 0.06 -1.60
C ASP A 76 7.78 0.53 -1.77
N ARG A 77 8.18 0.66 -3.03
CA ARG A 77 9.54 1.09 -3.40
C ARG A 77 9.76 2.59 -3.27
N ASN A 78 8.67 3.36 -3.15
CA ASN A 78 8.74 4.82 -3.06
C ASN A 78 9.04 5.32 -1.64
N LEU A 79 9.06 4.42 -0.65
CA LEU A 79 9.28 4.74 0.77
C LEU A 79 8.32 5.82 1.31
N LEU A 80 7.15 5.92 0.68
CA LEU A 80 6.15 6.93 1.04
C LEU A 80 5.63 6.73 2.47
N ILE A 81 5.53 5.47 2.89
CA ILE A 81 5.17 5.13 4.26
C ILE A 81 6.14 5.73 5.29
N GLU A 82 7.43 5.77 4.99
CA GLU A 82 8.43 6.36 5.90
C GLU A 82 8.24 7.87 6.05
N ILE A 83 7.92 8.56 4.96
CA ILE A 83 7.62 10.00 4.97
C ILE A 83 6.35 10.26 5.78
N ILE A 84 5.26 9.55 5.48
CA ILE A 84 3.97 9.77 6.14
C ILE A 84 4.05 9.43 7.63
N THR A 85 4.70 8.31 7.98
CA THR A 85 4.78 7.86 9.38
C THR A 85 5.93 8.49 10.18
N SER A 86 6.76 9.35 9.56
CA SER A 86 7.74 10.17 10.30
C SER A 86 7.10 11.40 10.94
N LEU A 87 5.91 11.76 10.51
CA LEU A 87 5.15 12.92 10.99
C LEU A 87 3.97 12.48 11.88
N GLN A 88 3.34 13.44 12.56
CA GLN A 88 2.14 13.16 13.34
C GLN A 88 0.96 12.88 12.42
N ILE A 89 0.54 11.64 12.33
CA ILE A 89 -0.75 11.30 11.73
C ILE A 89 -1.84 11.58 12.76
N ILE A 90 -2.78 12.45 12.41
CA ILE A 90 -3.95 12.76 13.25
C ILE A 90 -5.04 11.73 13.04
N HIS A 91 -5.29 11.40 11.76
CA HIS A 91 -6.28 10.40 11.37
C HIS A 91 -5.79 9.63 10.15
N LEU A 92 -6.07 8.33 10.15
CA LEU A 92 -5.85 7.43 9.03
C LEU A 92 -7.11 6.61 8.78
N ASP A 93 -7.67 6.73 7.59
CA ASP A 93 -8.79 5.88 7.17
C ASP A 93 -8.30 4.80 6.19
N ILE A 94 -8.63 3.56 6.49
CA ILE A 94 -8.23 2.39 5.70
C ILE A 94 -9.45 1.80 5.01
N HIS A 95 -9.58 2.06 3.70
CA HIS A 95 -10.57 1.51 2.79
C HIS A 95 -12.02 2.01 2.91
N ASN A 96 -12.42 2.80 3.91
CA ASN A 96 -13.78 3.34 3.98
C ASN A 96 -14.10 4.25 2.79
N ALA A 97 -13.10 4.98 2.28
CA ALA A 97 -13.25 5.83 1.11
C ALA A 97 -13.69 5.05 -0.13
N LYS A 98 -13.47 3.75 -0.21
CA LYS A 98 -13.86 2.89 -1.33
C LYS A 98 -15.35 3.01 -1.69
N LYS A 99 -16.21 3.24 -0.72
CA LYS A 99 -17.65 3.43 -0.95
C LYS A 99 -17.99 4.59 -1.88
N TYR A 100 -17.12 5.60 -1.96
CA TYR A 100 -17.27 6.76 -2.84
C TYR A 100 -16.69 6.54 -4.24
N PHE A 101 -15.84 5.51 -4.42
CA PHE A 101 -15.15 5.18 -5.67
C PHE A 101 -15.64 3.85 -6.25
N LYS A 102 -16.95 3.70 -6.44
CA LYS A 102 -17.63 2.43 -6.78
C LYS A 102 -17.14 1.75 -8.06
N LYS A 103 -16.65 2.52 -9.05
CA LYS A 103 -16.25 1.98 -10.37
C LYS A 103 -14.74 1.77 -10.52
N ILE A 104 -13.95 2.04 -9.48
CA ILE A 104 -12.50 1.95 -9.54
C ILE A 104 -12.03 0.68 -8.82
N GLY A 105 -11.18 -0.13 -9.46
CA GLY A 105 -10.66 -1.38 -8.90
C GLY A 105 -9.72 -1.21 -7.71
N SER A 106 -9.07 -0.04 -7.58
CA SER A 106 -8.12 0.24 -6.50
C SER A 106 -8.82 0.48 -5.16
N SER A 107 -8.15 0.18 -4.07
CA SER A 107 -8.50 0.62 -2.72
C SER A 107 -7.85 1.95 -2.40
N PHE A 108 -8.45 2.71 -1.48
CA PHE A 108 -8.02 4.06 -1.13
C PHE A 108 -7.90 4.21 0.37
N THR A 109 -6.96 5.06 0.76
CA THR A 109 -6.83 5.62 2.10
C THR A 109 -6.97 7.13 2.04
N TRP A 110 -7.51 7.72 3.09
CA TRP A 110 -7.33 9.14 3.31
C TRP A 110 -6.74 9.37 4.71
N TYR A 111 -6.01 10.43 4.84
CA TYR A 111 -5.30 10.72 6.07
C TYR A 111 -5.14 12.21 6.30
N ILE A 112 -5.03 12.56 7.58
CA ILE A 112 -4.66 13.88 8.04
C ILE A 112 -3.31 13.76 8.73
N ILE A 113 -2.32 14.49 8.22
CA ILE A 113 -0.98 14.59 8.80
C ILE A 113 -0.80 16.01 9.31
N GLN A 114 -0.21 16.15 10.48
CA GLN A 114 0.30 17.44 10.97
C GLN A 114 1.81 17.50 10.76
N ASN A 115 2.29 18.62 10.25
CA ASN A 115 3.71 18.84 9.95
C ASN A 115 4.51 19.10 11.24
N CYS A 116 4.62 18.07 12.07
CA CYS A 116 5.37 18.06 13.32
C CYS A 116 5.76 16.63 13.73
N ALA A 117 6.63 16.52 14.73
CA ALA A 117 6.97 15.24 15.35
C ALA A 117 5.77 14.62 16.09
N PHE A 118 5.86 13.34 16.43
CA PHE A 118 4.81 12.61 17.16
C PHE A 118 4.56 13.23 18.54
N TYR A 119 3.31 13.42 18.90
CA TYR A 119 2.93 13.90 20.23
C TYR A 119 1.64 13.26 20.78
N LYS A 120 0.91 12.53 19.93
CA LYS A 120 -0.32 11.81 20.34
C LYS A 120 -0.58 10.58 19.50
N ASP A 121 -1.48 9.75 19.95
CA ASP A 121 -1.94 8.57 19.21
C ASP A 121 -2.63 8.92 17.90
N ILE A 122 -2.56 7.99 16.97
CA ILE A 122 -3.23 8.06 15.67
C ILE A 122 -4.66 7.56 15.83
N ASN A 123 -5.64 8.32 15.38
CA ASN A 123 -7.00 7.83 15.20
C ASN A 123 -7.06 7.05 13.88
N VAL A 124 -7.46 5.80 13.95
CA VAL A 124 -7.59 4.91 12.78
C VAL A 124 -9.03 4.51 12.61
N SER A 125 -9.55 4.64 11.41
CA SER A 125 -10.79 4.00 10.97
C SER A 125 -10.50 3.07 9.80
N GLY A 126 -11.34 2.05 9.62
CA GLY A 126 -11.10 1.12 8.51
C GLY A 126 -12.21 0.10 8.34
N ILE A 127 -12.02 -0.77 7.34
CA ILE A 127 -12.90 -1.91 7.08
C ILE A 127 -12.07 -3.19 7.21
N TRP A 128 -12.52 -4.10 8.07
CA TRP A 128 -11.96 -5.44 8.22
C TRP A 128 -13.06 -6.48 8.18
N LYS A 129 -12.94 -7.49 7.34
CA LYS A 129 -13.96 -8.54 7.13
C LYS A 129 -15.37 -7.97 6.95
N LYS A 130 -15.50 -6.94 6.10
CA LYS A 130 -16.74 -6.22 5.78
C LYS A 130 -17.36 -5.46 6.96
N LYS A 131 -16.65 -5.30 8.07
CA LYS A 131 -17.09 -4.52 9.23
C LYS A 131 -16.22 -3.29 9.39
N GLU A 132 -16.85 -2.16 9.64
CA GLU A 132 -16.13 -0.93 10.00
C GLU A 132 -15.54 -1.08 11.42
N TYR A 133 -14.37 -0.49 11.61
CA TYR A 133 -13.74 -0.40 12.93
C TYR A 133 -13.14 0.98 13.14
N VAL A 134 -13.01 1.36 14.40
CA VAL A 134 -12.29 2.55 14.86
C VAL A 134 -11.33 2.12 15.96
N SER A 135 -10.14 2.66 15.98
CA SER A 135 -9.16 2.38 17.03
C SER A 135 -8.20 3.55 17.22
N SER A 136 -7.41 3.47 18.29
CA SER A 136 -6.28 4.36 18.54
C SER A 136 -4.99 3.54 18.53
N VAL A 137 -3.92 4.10 18.00
CA VAL A 137 -2.64 3.43 17.84
C VAL A 137 -1.52 4.41 18.16
N ILE A 138 -0.51 3.98 18.92
CA ILE A 138 0.64 4.81 19.25
C ILE A 138 1.36 5.26 17.98
N SER A 139 1.60 6.56 17.85
CA SER A 139 2.36 7.13 16.74
C SER A 139 3.79 6.66 16.78
N LYS A 140 4.26 6.09 15.67
CA LYS A 140 5.67 5.78 15.43
C LYS A 140 5.93 5.58 13.94
N GLN A 141 7.18 5.73 13.54
CA GLN A 141 7.60 5.40 12.19
C GLN A 141 7.38 3.91 11.88
N ARG A 142 6.87 3.62 10.70
CA ARG A 142 6.49 2.27 10.28
C ARG A 142 7.04 1.95 8.90
N LYS A 143 7.28 0.66 8.65
CA LYS A 143 7.59 0.12 7.31
C LYS A 143 6.39 -0.61 6.68
N TYR A 144 5.31 -0.76 7.43
CA TYR A 144 4.12 -1.47 7.01
C TYR A 144 2.94 -1.11 7.90
N ILE A 145 1.77 -0.89 7.31
CA ILE A 145 0.50 -0.69 8.02
C ILE A 145 -0.47 -1.77 7.52
N PRO A 146 -0.95 -2.67 8.39
CA PRO A 146 -1.92 -3.70 8.02
C PRO A 146 -3.33 -3.12 7.85
N LEU A 147 -4.20 -3.86 7.15
CA LEU A 147 -5.59 -3.45 6.91
C LEU A 147 -6.43 -3.37 8.20
N LEU A 148 -6.14 -4.21 9.17
CA LEU A 148 -6.63 -4.04 10.55
C LEU A 148 -5.49 -3.43 11.37
N TYR A 149 -5.60 -2.15 11.68
CA TYR A 149 -4.56 -1.42 12.40
C TYR A 149 -5.10 -0.88 13.71
N ASN A 150 -4.80 -1.60 14.77
CA ASN A 150 -5.12 -1.25 16.15
C ASN A 150 -3.91 -1.52 17.06
N GLN A 151 -3.99 -1.14 18.33
CA GLN A 151 -2.87 -1.27 19.26
C GLN A 151 -2.44 -2.73 19.46
N MET A 152 -3.38 -3.68 19.46
CA MET A 152 -3.04 -5.11 19.57
C MET A 152 -2.19 -5.57 18.39
N VAL A 153 -2.62 -5.25 17.16
CA VAL A 153 -1.87 -5.59 15.95
C VAL A 153 -0.53 -4.89 15.93
N GLN A 154 -0.45 -3.62 16.34
CA GLN A 154 0.82 -2.92 16.47
C GLN A 154 1.78 -3.62 17.44
N ASN A 155 1.28 -4.11 18.58
CA ASN A 155 2.09 -4.84 19.56
C ASN A 155 2.59 -6.17 18.98
N ILE A 156 1.77 -6.88 18.19
CA ILE A 156 2.20 -8.09 17.47
C ILE A 156 3.31 -7.76 16.48
N LEU A 157 3.12 -6.74 15.65
CA LEU A 157 4.12 -6.32 14.66
C LEU A 157 5.45 -5.94 15.32
N SER A 158 5.39 -5.23 16.44
CA SER A 158 6.60 -4.84 17.19
C SER A 158 7.37 -6.03 17.75
N LYS A 159 6.66 -7.07 18.17
CA LYS A 159 7.29 -8.30 18.69
C LYS A 159 7.81 -9.22 17.58
N THR A 160 7.30 -9.11 16.37
CA THR A 160 7.60 -10.02 15.26
C THR A 160 8.37 -9.34 14.14
N ILE A 161 7.69 -8.54 13.30
CA ILE A 161 8.29 -7.95 12.08
C ILE A 161 9.33 -6.89 12.42
N ASP A 162 9.01 -6.02 13.38
CA ASP A 162 9.90 -4.92 13.77
C ASP A 162 11.08 -5.40 14.65
N ASN A 163 10.95 -6.57 15.28
CA ASN A 163 12.02 -7.13 16.10
C ASN A 163 13.10 -7.76 15.22
N THR A 164 14.23 -7.06 15.08
CA THR A 164 15.35 -7.48 14.25
C THR A 164 16.21 -8.57 14.90
N THR A 165 16.07 -8.82 16.21
CA THR A 165 16.85 -9.83 16.93
C THR A 165 16.29 -11.25 16.74
N LEU A 166 15.03 -11.38 16.31
CA LEU A 166 14.43 -12.68 16.06
C LEU A 166 14.93 -13.28 14.74
N PRO A 167 15.19 -14.58 14.70
CA PRO A 167 15.51 -15.28 13.46
C PRO A 167 14.35 -15.14 12.47
N LYS A 168 14.67 -14.89 11.22
CA LYS A 168 13.70 -14.75 10.14
C LYS A 168 13.80 -15.96 9.21
N PHE A 169 12.65 -16.48 8.80
CA PHE A 169 12.61 -17.46 7.73
C PHE A 169 12.94 -16.80 6.39
N GLU A 170 13.64 -17.51 5.53
CA GLU A 170 13.81 -17.10 4.16
C GLU A 170 12.46 -17.19 3.44
N VAL A 171 11.95 -16.04 2.96
CA VAL A 171 10.71 -15.98 2.19
C VAL A 171 11.04 -15.84 0.71
N LYS A 172 10.68 -16.87 -0.07
CA LYS A 172 10.80 -16.84 -1.53
C LYS A 172 9.46 -16.51 -2.14
N THR A 173 9.40 -15.46 -2.94
CA THR A 173 8.18 -15.07 -3.66
C THR A 173 8.28 -15.44 -5.12
N SER A 174 7.17 -15.86 -5.71
CA SER A 174 7.06 -16.13 -7.14
C SER A 174 5.87 -15.36 -7.71
N SER A 175 6.16 -14.48 -8.64
CA SER A 175 5.17 -13.79 -9.48
C SER A 175 5.04 -14.41 -10.87
N ASP A 176 5.81 -15.44 -11.16
CA ASP A 176 5.94 -16.05 -12.49
C ASP A 176 5.23 -17.41 -12.61
N LEU A 177 4.47 -17.82 -11.59
CA LEU A 177 3.74 -19.08 -11.61
C LEU A 177 2.80 -19.21 -12.81
N HIS A 178 2.21 -18.10 -13.25
CA HIS A 178 1.35 -18.06 -14.44
C HIS A 178 2.04 -18.56 -15.73
N LYS A 179 3.38 -18.52 -15.79
CA LYS A 179 4.15 -19.06 -16.92
C LYS A 179 4.19 -20.58 -16.93
N TYR A 180 3.92 -21.22 -15.80
CA TYR A 180 3.96 -22.68 -15.60
C TYR A 180 2.55 -23.27 -15.54
N THR A 181 1.52 -22.45 -15.39
CA THR A 181 0.11 -22.86 -15.23
C THR A 181 -0.73 -22.56 -16.47
N LYS A 182 -0.12 -22.29 -17.62
CA LYS A 182 -0.84 -22.26 -18.90
C LYS A 182 -1.42 -23.64 -19.21
N ALA A 183 -2.59 -23.69 -19.83
CA ALA A 183 -3.30 -24.93 -20.12
C ALA A 183 -2.44 -25.99 -20.83
N GLU A 184 -1.57 -25.55 -21.73
CA GLU A 184 -0.64 -26.41 -22.48
C GLU A 184 0.45 -27.07 -21.61
N PHE A 185 0.69 -26.57 -20.40
CA PHE A 185 1.76 -27.04 -19.50
C PHE A 185 1.25 -27.76 -18.27
N ILE A 186 -0.05 -27.87 -18.08
CA ILE A 186 -0.62 -28.49 -16.88
C ILE A 186 -1.57 -29.64 -17.22
N HIS A 187 -1.63 -30.59 -16.29
CA HIS A 187 -2.58 -31.68 -16.27
C HIS A 187 -3.08 -31.91 -14.84
N HIS A 188 -4.30 -32.41 -14.68
CA HIS A 188 -4.89 -32.66 -13.37
C HIS A 188 -4.30 -33.92 -12.70
N GLU A 189 -3.83 -34.86 -13.48
CA GLU A 189 -3.21 -36.11 -13.01
C GLU A 189 -1.72 -36.12 -13.33
N LYS A 190 -0.97 -36.84 -12.50
CA LYS A 190 0.46 -37.07 -12.73
C LYS A 190 0.66 -38.06 -13.87
N THR A 191 1.46 -37.66 -14.86
CA THR A 191 1.89 -38.51 -15.98
C THR A 191 3.41 -38.42 -16.15
N GLU A 192 3.99 -39.20 -17.06
CA GLU A 192 5.42 -39.07 -17.39
C GLU A 192 5.78 -37.69 -17.91
N GLN A 193 4.93 -37.07 -18.70
CA GLN A 193 5.12 -35.74 -19.24
C GLN A 193 4.82 -34.64 -18.20
N PHE A 194 3.77 -34.80 -17.41
CA PHE A 194 3.32 -33.81 -16.40
C PHE A 194 3.64 -34.37 -15.00
N LYS A 195 4.89 -34.27 -14.60
CA LYS A 195 5.39 -34.90 -13.36
C LYS A 195 5.64 -33.92 -12.20
N TYR A 196 5.71 -32.61 -12.47
CA TYR A 196 6.05 -31.61 -11.47
C TYR A 196 4.82 -31.06 -10.79
N LYS A 197 4.61 -31.45 -9.53
CA LYS A 197 3.46 -31.03 -8.74
C LYS A 197 3.50 -29.52 -8.47
N LEU A 198 2.41 -28.81 -8.81
CA LEU A 198 2.21 -27.39 -8.53
C LEU A 198 0.93 -27.18 -7.73
N ILE A 199 0.98 -26.28 -6.77
CA ILE A 199 -0.21 -25.78 -6.08
C ILE A 199 -0.70 -24.58 -6.89
N HIS A 200 -1.77 -24.76 -7.67
CA HIS A 200 -2.33 -23.76 -8.56
C HIS A 200 -3.22 -22.78 -7.80
N THR A 201 -4.09 -23.30 -6.92
CA THR A 201 -4.90 -22.53 -6.00
C THR A 201 -4.84 -23.18 -4.62
N PRO A 202 -5.34 -22.55 -3.55
CA PRO A 202 -5.38 -23.15 -2.22
C PRO A 202 -6.09 -24.51 -2.17
N SER A 203 -7.03 -24.76 -3.09
CA SER A 203 -7.82 -26.00 -3.16
C SER A 203 -7.48 -26.90 -4.35
N GLN A 204 -6.55 -26.50 -5.23
CA GLN A 204 -6.30 -27.22 -6.47
C GLN A 204 -4.81 -27.48 -6.69
N THR A 205 -4.46 -28.76 -6.77
CA THR A 205 -3.14 -29.23 -7.20
C THR A 205 -3.20 -29.64 -8.67
N VAL A 206 -2.18 -29.26 -9.44
CA VAL A 206 -1.98 -29.69 -10.83
C VAL A 206 -0.55 -30.20 -11.02
N TYR A 207 -0.29 -30.82 -12.14
CA TYR A 207 1.04 -31.29 -12.52
C TYR A 207 1.50 -30.58 -13.77
N SER A 208 2.73 -30.08 -13.76
CA SER A 208 3.32 -29.34 -14.88
C SER A 208 4.34 -30.21 -15.64
N SER A 209 4.45 -29.95 -16.94
CA SER A 209 5.53 -30.51 -17.77
C SER A 209 6.88 -29.82 -17.51
N ARG A 210 6.90 -28.70 -16.80
CA ARG A 210 8.10 -27.91 -16.53
C ARG A 210 8.35 -27.74 -15.03
N PRO A 211 9.59 -27.94 -14.54
CA PRO A 211 9.92 -27.68 -13.14
C PRO A 211 9.91 -26.18 -12.85
N HIS A 212 9.32 -25.78 -11.72
CA HIS A 212 9.47 -24.43 -11.22
C HIS A 212 10.78 -24.31 -10.43
N LYS A 213 11.42 -23.13 -10.43
CA LYS A 213 12.68 -22.86 -9.71
C LYS A 213 12.64 -23.17 -8.21
N PHE A 214 11.43 -23.21 -7.62
CA PHE A 214 11.22 -23.57 -6.21
C PHE A 214 10.56 -24.97 -6.08
N GLN A 215 10.78 -25.87 -7.05
CA GLN A 215 10.15 -27.19 -7.07
C GLN A 215 10.63 -28.08 -5.93
N GLU A 216 11.90 -28.00 -5.59
CA GLU A 216 12.54 -28.87 -4.62
C GLU A 216 12.53 -28.31 -3.20
N GLY A 217 12.81 -29.18 -2.23
CA GLY A 217 12.92 -28.86 -0.81
C GLY A 217 11.60 -28.80 -0.06
N TYR A 218 11.69 -28.89 1.27
CA TYR A 218 10.54 -28.68 2.16
C TYR A 218 10.17 -27.21 2.20
N LYS A 219 8.87 -26.92 2.14
CA LYS A 219 8.37 -25.55 2.12
C LYS A 219 6.95 -25.44 2.66
N ILE A 220 6.65 -24.29 3.21
CA ILE A 220 5.29 -23.89 3.58
C ILE A 220 4.79 -22.94 2.50
N PHE A 221 3.63 -23.24 1.92
CA PHE A 221 2.98 -22.35 0.98
C PHE A 221 2.04 -21.41 1.72
N ILE A 222 2.19 -20.11 1.46
CA ILE A 222 1.28 -19.09 1.94
C ILE A 222 0.69 -18.43 0.70
N SER A 223 -0.64 -18.52 0.54
CA SER A 223 -1.34 -17.80 -0.52
C SER A 223 -1.27 -16.31 -0.25
N THR A 224 -0.97 -15.52 -1.28
CA THR A 224 -1.08 -14.05 -1.23
C THR A 224 -2.52 -13.59 -1.49
N THR A 225 -3.39 -14.50 -1.91
CA THR A 225 -4.81 -14.22 -2.15
C THR A 225 -5.60 -14.64 -0.93
N PHE A 226 -6.02 -13.67 -0.15
CA PHE A 226 -6.97 -13.90 0.93
C PHE A 226 -8.36 -13.65 0.39
N TYR A 227 -9.24 -14.64 0.48
CA TYR A 227 -10.67 -14.45 0.29
C TYR A 227 -11.25 -13.90 1.61
N PHE A 228 -11.65 -12.64 1.57
CA PHE A 228 -12.31 -12.00 2.69
C PHE A 228 -13.83 -12.11 2.59
#